data_80299352f8316e6df7f7d10cc3787b2a
#
_entry.id   80299352f8316e6df7f7d10cc3787b2a
#
_cell.length_a   1.000
_cell.length_b   1.000
_cell.length_c   1.000
_cell.angle_alpha   90.00
_cell.angle_beta   90.00
_cell.angle_gamma   90.00
#
_symmetry.space_group_name_H-M   'P 1'
#
loop_
_entity.id
_entity.type
_entity.pdbx_description
1 polymer ?
#
loop_
_entity_poly.entity_id
_entity_poly.type
_entity_poly.pdbx_seq_one_letter_code
_entity_poly.pdbx_strand_id
1 'polypeptide(L)'
;MMNFTKLNQKIILKTGVFGIFMGFTTVLGWCQEYELAIWIFMGIATSFYLNSQLKEFIFTHCIVVGLTWGFDCSLIQTIFIDTYISNHPIIGHEILDITKYPRILIITIGTTIGLISGIALYLPIILSRKIKR
;
A
#
# COMPACT_ATOMS: atom_id res chain seq x y z
N MET A 1 -11.89 -7.11 -19.54
CA MET A 1 -12.47 -7.73 -18.34
C MET A 1 -11.34 -8.31 -17.49
N MET A 2 -11.19 -7.86 -16.26
CA MET A 2 -10.12 -8.38 -15.36
C MET A 2 -10.45 -9.83 -14.99
N ASN A 3 -9.61 -10.75 -15.40
CA ASN A 3 -9.80 -12.18 -15.15
C ASN A 3 -9.11 -12.54 -13.83
N PHE A 4 -9.80 -12.36 -12.70
CA PHE A 4 -9.28 -12.59 -11.35
C PHE A 4 -8.86 -14.04 -11.08
N THR A 5 -9.32 -14.99 -11.88
CA THR A 5 -8.95 -16.42 -11.75
C THR A 5 -7.49 -16.71 -12.11
N LYS A 6 -6.80 -15.77 -12.79
CA LYS A 6 -5.39 -15.90 -13.19
C LYS A 6 -4.42 -15.17 -12.24
N LEU A 7 -4.91 -14.61 -11.13
CA LEU A 7 -4.06 -13.96 -10.14
C LEU A 7 -3.30 -14.98 -9.29
N ASN A 8 -2.00 -14.77 -9.13
CA ASN A 8 -1.18 -15.60 -8.27
C ASN A 8 -1.35 -15.16 -6.80
N GLN A 9 -2.27 -15.82 -6.11
CA GLN A 9 -2.61 -15.51 -4.72
C GLN A 9 -1.40 -15.59 -3.78
N LYS A 10 -0.46 -16.53 -4.01
CA LYS A 10 0.74 -16.66 -3.18
C LYS A 10 1.63 -15.43 -3.26
N ILE A 11 1.78 -14.85 -4.45
CA ILE A 11 2.55 -13.62 -4.65
C ILE A 11 1.87 -12.44 -3.96
N ILE A 12 0.53 -12.30 -4.10
CA ILE A 12 -0.24 -11.23 -3.48
C ILE A 12 -0.15 -11.31 -1.96
N LEU A 13 -0.34 -12.49 -1.37
CA LEU A 13 -0.22 -12.69 0.08
C LEU A 13 1.20 -12.39 0.58
N LYS A 14 2.23 -12.87 -0.12
CA LYS A 14 3.62 -12.62 0.26
C LYS A 14 3.98 -11.15 0.25
N THR A 15 3.53 -10.41 -0.76
CA THR A 15 3.78 -8.97 -0.88
C THR A 15 2.85 -8.16 0.04
N GLY A 16 1.64 -8.66 0.31
CA GLY A 16 0.64 -8.03 1.18
C GLY A 16 1.11 -7.85 2.63
N VAL A 17 1.94 -8.75 3.14
CA VAL A 17 2.53 -8.65 4.50
C VAL A 17 3.18 -7.29 4.75
N PHE A 18 3.73 -6.65 3.72
CA PHE A 18 4.32 -5.31 3.85
C PHE A 18 3.29 -4.25 4.28
N GLY A 19 2.06 -4.30 3.78
CA GLY A 19 0.98 -3.38 4.18
C GLY A 19 0.66 -3.50 5.67
N ILE A 20 0.61 -4.73 6.20
CA ILE A 20 0.41 -4.99 7.62
C ILE A 20 1.58 -4.43 8.45
N PHE A 21 2.82 -4.73 8.03
CA PHE A 21 4.02 -4.20 8.70
C PHE A 21 4.01 -2.67 8.75
N MET A 22 3.73 -2.01 7.63
CA MET A 22 3.63 -0.55 7.57
C MET A 22 2.49 0.00 8.44
N GLY A 23 1.36 -0.70 8.50
CA GLY A 23 0.25 -0.31 9.38
C GLY A 23 0.68 -0.24 10.85
N PHE A 24 1.41 -1.24 11.34
CA PHE A 24 1.93 -1.24 12.71
C PHE A 24 2.99 -0.16 12.93
N THR A 25 3.96 0.00 12.02
CA THR A 25 5.02 1.01 12.16
C THR A 25 4.44 2.43 12.17
N THR A 26 3.43 2.68 11.35
CA THR A 26 2.73 3.97 11.30
C THR A 26 1.94 4.20 12.60
N VAL A 27 1.16 3.22 13.06
CA VAL A 27 0.39 3.34 14.33
C VAL A 27 1.32 3.66 15.50
N LEU A 28 2.48 3.00 15.56
CA LEU A 28 3.47 3.20 16.63
C LEU A 28 4.31 4.48 16.49
N GLY A 29 4.20 5.18 15.35
CA GLY A 29 4.96 6.39 15.08
C GLY A 29 6.47 6.18 14.89
N TRP A 30 6.92 4.94 14.60
CA TRP A 30 8.34 4.61 14.55
C TRP A 30 9.08 5.15 13.32
N CYS A 31 8.37 5.41 12.24
CA CYS A 31 8.96 5.71 10.93
C CYS A 31 8.47 7.04 10.34
N GLN A 32 7.94 7.96 11.15
CA GLN A 32 7.28 9.20 10.66
C GLN A 32 8.09 9.96 9.60
N GLU A 33 9.38 10.17 9.84
CA GLU A 33 10.26 10.93 8.93
C GLU A 33 10.70 10.10 7.69
N TYR A 34 10.77 8.78 7.84
CA TYR A 34 11.28 7.87 6.81
C TYR A 34 10.18 7.05 6.12
N GLU A 35 8.93 7.23 6.51
CA GLU A 35 7.83 6.42 6.03
C GLU A 35 7.74 6.44 4.49
N LEU A 36 7.80 7.63 3.89
CA LEU A 36 7.76 7.78 2.43
C LEU A 36 8.95 7.08 1.75
N ALA A 37 10.15 7.18 2.32
CA ALA A 37 11.34 6.53 1.78
C ALA A 37 11.20 5.00 1.82
N ILE A 38 10.66 4.44 2.90
CA ILE A 38 10.39 3.01 3.04
C ILE A 38 9.37 2.55 1.99
N TRP A 39 8.28 3.31 1.79
CA TRP A 39 7.28 3.02 0.77
C TRP A 39 7.87 3.00 -0.63
N ILE A 40 8.70 3.98 -0.99
CA ILE A 40 9.38 4.06 -2.30
C ILE A 40 10.32 2.87 -2.47
N PHE A 41 11.19 2.60 -1.49
CA PHE A 41 12.15 1.50 -1.56
C PHE A 41 11.46 0.14 -1.73
N MET A 42 10.45 -0.14 -0.90
CA MET A 42 9.68 -1.38 -0.98
C MET A 42 8.86 -1.47 -2.25
N GLY A 43 8.36 -0.33 -2.75
CA GLY A 43 7.68 -0.25 -4.05
C GLY A 43 8.60 -0.67 -5.20
N ILE A 44 9.81 -0.14 -5.25
CA ILE A 44 10.80 -0.51 -6.27
C ILE A 44 11.17 -1.99 -6.16
N ALA A 45 11.50 -2.46 -4.95
CA ALA A 45 11.85 -3.87 -4.71
C ALA A 45 10.72 -4.82 -5.13
N THR A 46 9.48 -4.49 -4.76
CA THR A 46 8.29 -5.28 -5.13
C THR A 46 8.04 -5.26 -6.64
N SER A 47 8.25 -4.11 -7.31
CA SER A 47 8.12 -4.02 -8.77
C SER A 47 9.08 -4.96 -9.49
N PHE A 48 10.36 -5.00 -9.08
CA PHE A 48 11.33 -5.94 -9.63
C PHE A 48 10.98 -7.39 -9.32
N TYR A 49 10.52 -7.67 -8.10
CA TYR A 49 10.06 -9.00 -7.72
C TYR A 49 8.89 -9.45 -8.59
N LEU A 50 7.84 -8.63 -8.74
CA LEU A 50 6.69 -8.95 -9.59
C LEU A 50 7.11 -9.17 -11.05
N ASN A 51 8.00 -8.33 -11.58
CA ASN A 51 8.51 -8.49 -12.95
C ASN A 51 9.30 -9.78 -13.15
N SER A 52 10.00 -10.26 -12.13
CA SER A 52 10.77 -11.54 -12.19
C SER A 52 9.88 -12.79 -12.08
N GLN A 53 8.79 -12.69 -11.31
CA GLN A 53 7.92 -13.84 -11.02
C GLN A 53 6.76 -13.99 -12.00
N LEU A 54 6.36 -12.90 -12.67
CA LEU A 54 5.16 -12.84 -13.49
C LEU A 54 5.50 -12.56 -14.95
N LYS A 55 4.91 -13.36 -15.85
CA LYS A 55 5.01 -13.15 -17.31
C LYS A 55 3.80 -12.40 -17.85
N GLU A 56 2.63 -12.64 -17.27
CA GLU A 56 1.33 -12.11 -17.72
C GLU A 56 0.60 -11.39 -16.59
N PHE A 57 -0.34 -10.53 -16.94
CA PHE A 57 -1.22 -9.81 -16.02
C PHE A 57 -0.47 -9.01 -14.92
N ILE A 58 0.76 -8.56 -15.20
CA ILE A 58 1.60 -7.88 -14.21
C ILE A 58 0.92 -6.60 -13.72
N PHE A 59 0.32 -5.80 -14.61
CA PHE A 59 -0.39 -4.58 -14.23
C PHE A 59 -1.51 -4.89 -13.21
N THR A 60 -2.32 -5.92 -13.46
CA THR A 60 -3.39 -6.31 -12.56
C THR A 60 -2.85 -6.75 -11.20
N HIS A 61 -1.72 -7.49 -11.16
CA HIS A 61 -1.07 -7.84 -9.90
C HIS A 61 -0.56 -6.60 -9.15
N CYS A 62 0.05 -5.63 -9.84
CA CYS A 62 0.48 -4.37 -9.23
C CYS A 62 -0.70 -3.63 -8.58
N ILE A 63 -1.84 -3.52 -9.26
CA ILE A 63 -3.05 -2.89 -8.72
C ILE A 63 -3.54 -3.62 -7.48
N VAL A 64 -3.66 -4.95 -7.53
CA VAL A 64 -4.14 -5.74 -6.39
C VAL A 64 -3.17 -5.65 -5.21
N VAL A 65 -1.86 -5.72 -5.45
CA VAL A 65 -0.84 -5.57 -4.38
C VAL A 65 -0.92 -4.19 -3.75
N GLY A 66 -1.02 -3.12 -4.56
CA GLY A 66 -1.16 -1.76 -4.03
C GLY A 66 -2.44 -1.58 -3.20
N LEU A 67 -3.58 -2.09 -3.70
CA LEU A 67 -4.84 -2.06 -2.95
C LEU A 67 -4.72 -2.82 -1.62
N THR A 68 -4.09 -4.01 -1.62
CA THR A 68 -3.85 -4.78 -0.40
C THR A 68 -3.01 -3.99 0.59
N TRP A 69 -1.92 -3.35 0.14
CA TRP A 69 -1.08 -2.52 1.00
C TRP A 69 -1.85 -1.37 1.66
N GLY A 70 -2.58 -0.60 0.86
CA GLY A 70 -3.33 0.54 1.37
C GLY A 70 -4.46 0.13 2.30
N PHE A 71 -5.17 -0.96 1.96
CA PHE A 71 -6.24 -1.50 2.78
C PHE A 71 -5.71 -2.07 4.11
N ASP A 72 -4.69 -2.92 4.07
CA ASP A 72 -4.13 -3.55 5.28
C ASP A 72 -3.55 -2.51 6.23
N CYS A 73 -2.79 -1.54 5.69
CA CYS A 73 -2.24 -0.43 6.49
C CYS A 73 -3.34 0.37 7.17
N SER A 74 -4.36 0.81 6.40
CA SER A 74 -5.48 1.60 6.96
C SER A 74 -6.39 0.79 7.88
N LEU A 75 -6.51 -0.52 7.69
CA LEU A 75 -7.23 -1.40 8.59
C LEU A 75 -6.55 -1.44 9.97
N ILE A 76 -5.23 -1.61 10.01
CA ILE A 76 -4.45 -1.58 11.27
C ILE A 76 -4.59 -0.22 11.95
N GLN A 77 -4.46 0.89 11.21
CA GLN A 77 -4.67 2.24 11.76
C GLN A 77 -6.08 2.41 12.34
N THR A 78 -7.09 1.82 11.70
CA THR A 78 -8.49 1.89 12.15
C THR A 78 -8.74 1.04 13.40
N ILE A 79 -8.10 -0.14 13.50
CA ILE A 79 -8.19 -1.00 14.69
C ILE A 79 -7.57 -0.29 15.90
N PHE A 80 -6.41 0.34 15.70
CA PHE A 80 -5.64 1.03 16.74
C PHE A 80 -5.76 2.55 16.64
N ILE A 81 -6.97 3.06 16.32
CA ILE A 81 -7.19 4.46 15.99
C ILE A 81 -6.75 5.42 17.10
N ASP A 82 -6.98 5.08 18.36
CA ASP A 82 -6.63 5.93 19.49
C ASP A 82 -5.10 6.08 19.60
N THR A 83 -4.37 4.99 19.41
CA THR A 83 -2.90 5.00 19.39
C THR A 83 -2.37 5.76 18.17
N TYR A 84 -3.01 5.56 17.00
CA TYR A 84 -2.65 6.26 15.78
C TYR A 84 -2.80 7.77 15.93
N ILE A 85 -3.95 8.25 16.42
CA ILE A 85 -4.21 9.67 16.64
C ILE A 85 -3.26 10.26 17.69
N SER A 86 -3.01 9.53 18.77
CA SER A 86 -2.06 9.96 19.82
C SER A 86 -0.64 10.17 19.30
N ASN A 87 -0.18 9.30 18.41
CA ASN A 87 1.17 9.39 17.83
C ASN A 87 1.24 10.36 16.63
N HIS A 88 0.10 10.75 16.06
CA HIS A 88 0.00 11.68 14.93
C HIS A 88 -1.00 12.83 15.25
N PRO A 89 -0.72 13.70 16.23
CA PRO A 89 -1.72 14.64 16.73
C PRO A 89 -2.23 15.62 15.67
N ILE A 90 -1.39 16.09 14.75
CA ILE A 90 -1.80 17.01 13.69
C ILE A 90 -2.80 16.33 12.75
N ILE A 91 -2.46 15.18 12.21
CA ILE A 91 -3.32 14.40 11.29
C ILE A 91 -4.58 13.93 12.04
N GLY A 92 -4.43 13.53 13.30
CA GLY A 92 -5.53 13.07 14.13
C GLY A 92 -6.59 14.16 14.34
N HIS A 93 -6.18 15.39 14.65
CA HIS A 93 -7.11 16.52 14.78
C HIS A 93 -7.81 16.83 13.45
N GLU A 94 -7.08 16.89 12.35
CA GLU A 94 -7.65 17.09 11.03
C GLU A 94 -8.71 16.03 10.68
N ILE A 95 -8.43 14.76 10.94
CA ILE A 95 -9.38 13.67 10.68
C ILE A 95 -10.66 13.83 11.52
N LEU A 96 -10.52 14.16 12.80
CA LEU A 96 -11.65 14.33 13.71
C LEU A 96 -12.49 15.57 13.36
N ASP A 97 -11.87 16.63 12.86
CA ASP A 97 -12.55 17.85 12.44
C ASP A 97 -13.33 17.67 11.12
N ILE A 98 -12.81 16.86 10.20
CA ILE A 98 -13.42 16.63 8.88
C ILE A 98 -14.67 15.73 9.00
N THR A 99 -14.67 14.73 9.88
CA THR A 99 -15.73 13.70 9.87
C THR A 99 -16.09 13.16 11.24
N LYS A 100 -17.38 12.81 11.38
CA LYS A 100 -17.88 12.02 12.52
C LYS A 100 -17.53 10.52 12.41
N TYR A 101 -17.01 10.10 11.27
CA TYR A 101 -16.70 8.69 10.98
C TYR A 101 -15.23 8.51 10.60
N PRO A 102 -14.26 8.77 11.51
CA PRO A 102 -12.85 8.80 11.23
C PRO A 102 -12.32 7.46 10.67
N ARG A 103 -12.86 6.34 11.13
CA ARG A 103 -12.48 4.98 10.67
C ARG A 103 -12.78 4.78 9.19
N ILE A 104 -13.96 5.21 8.73
CA ILE A 104 -14.35 5.11 7.32
C ILE A 104 -13.45 5.99 6.46
N LEU A 105 -13.15 7.19 6.92
CA LEU A 105 -12.27 8.11 6.20
C LEU A 105 -10.86 7.52 6.04
N ILE A 106 -10.27 6.98 7.11
CA ILE A 106 -8.94 6.37 7.08
C ILE A 106 -8.90 5.21 6.08
N ILE A 107 -9.88 4.30 6.11
CA ILE A 107 -9.93 3.17 5.16
C ILE A 107 -10.08 3.66 3.73
N THR A 108 -10.93 4.65 3.49
CA THR A 108 -11.15 5.20 2.15
C THR A 108 -9.88 5.85 1.59
N ILE A 109 -9.22 6.68 2.38
CA ILE A 109 -7.97 7.34 2.00
C ILE A 109 -6.88 6.29 1.77
N GLY A 110 -6.69 5.35 2.70
CA GLY A 110 -5.67 4.31 2.60
C GLY A 110 -5.86 3.43 1.36
N THR A 111 -7.09 3.00 1.08
CA THR A 111 -7.40 2.22 -0.11
C THR A 111 -7.16 3.02 -1.40
N THR A 112 -7.49 4.31 -1.41
CA THR A 112 -7.24 5.19 -2.57
C THR A 112 -5.74 5.37 -2.81
N ILE A 113 -4.97 5.63 -1.76
CA ILE A 113 -3.50 5.69 -1.83
C ILE A 113 -2.93 4.34 -2.30
N GLY A 114 -3.48 3.24 -1.82
CA GLY A 114 -3.12 1.90 -2.27
C GLY A 114 -3.34 1.69 -3.77
N LEU A 115 -4.45 2.18 -4.32
CA LEU A 115 -4.71 2.13 -5.77
C LEU A 115 -3.65 2.93 -6.56
N ILE A 116 -3.33 4.14 -6.11
CA ILE A 116 -2.30 4.98 -6.73
C ILE A 116 -0.93 4.30 -6.64
N SER A 117 -0.60 3.72 -5.50
CA SER A 117 0.63 2.94 -5.29
C SER A 117 0.70 1.74 -6.24
N GLY A 118 -0.42 1.03 -6.45
CA GLY A 118 -0.51 -0.06 -7.41
C GLY A 118 -0.18 0.37 -8.85
N ILE A 119 -0.66 1.53 -9.27
CA ILE A 119 -0.30 2.12 -10.57
C ILE A 119 1.20 2.46 -10.59
N ALA A 120 1.71 3.07 -9.53
CA ALA A 120 3.12 3.45 -9.40
C ALA A 120 4.07 2.23 -9.44
N LEU A 121 3.68 1.09 -8.87
CA LEU A 121 4.44 -0.17 -8.92
C LEU A 121 4.70 -0.65 -10.36
N TYR A 122 3.84 -0.30 -11.30
CA TYR A 122 4.00 -0.72 -12.70
C TYR A 122 5.02 0.12 -13.47
N LEU A 123 5.32 1.35 -13.03
CA LEU A 123 6.25 2.26 -13.72
C LEU A 123 7.68 1.70 -13.84
N PRO A 124 8.34 1.21 -12.76
CA PRO A 124 9.69 0.64 -12.86
C PRO A 124 9.74 -0.57 -13.80
N ILE A 125 8.65 -1.34 -13.89
CA ILE A 125 8.55 -2.51 -14.76
C ILE A 125 8.55 -2.08 -16.23
N ILE A 126 7.77 -1.05 -16.59
CA ILE A 126 7.77 -0.52 -17.96
C ILE A 126 9.15 -0.01 -18.35
N LEU A 127 9.80 0.75 -17.45
CA LEU A 127 11.12 1.31 -17.70
C LEU A 127 12.17 0.20 -17.91
N SER A 128 12.18 -0.81 -17.03
CA SER A 128 13.13 -1.92 -17.15
C SER A 128 12.96 -2.73 -18.44
N ARG A 129 11.75 -2.84 -18.96
CA ARG A 129 11.47 -3.54 -20.24
C ARG A 129 11.85 -2.73 -21.46
N LYS A 130 11.77 -1.39 -21.39
CA LYS A 130 12.23 -0.52 -22.48
C LYS A 130 13.74 -0.52 -22.65
N ILE A 131 14.49 -0.60 -21.54
CA ILE A 131 15.97 -0.60 -21.55
C ILE A 131 16.53 -1.92 -22.14
N LYS A 132 15.78 -3.02 -22.04
CA LYS A 132 16.21 -4.34 -22.54
C LYS A 132 15.87 -4.59 -24.02
N ARG A 133 15.25 -3.65 -24.69
CA ARG A 133 14.97 -3.65 -26.14
C ARG A 133 15.98 -2.79 -26.88
#